data_08661b92c6c471b32780929b1b61a50f
#
_entry.id   08661b92c6c471b32780929b1b61a50f
#
_cell.length_a   1.000
_cell.length_b   1.000
_cell.length_c   1.000
_cell.angle_alpha   90.00
_cell.angle_beta   90.00
_cell.angle_gamma   90.00
#
_symmetry.space_group_name_H-M   'P 1'
#
loop_
_entity.id
_entity.type
_entity.pdbx_description
1 polymer ?
#
loop_
_entity_poly.entity_id
_entity_poly.type
_entity_poly.pdbx_seq_one_letter_code
_entity_poly.pdbx_strand_id
1 'polypeptide(L)'
;HNGRRRQRQMCIRDRDKNGQKMSKRLGNTIDPFETINKYGADPTRWYMISNSNPWDNLKFDIEGIKEVNRKFFGTLYNTYAFFSLYANIDSFCFSEKIVPIKKRPEIDKWVLSELNTLIIATTKFYDNYEPTKACRLISKFVIDDLSNWYVRLSRRRFWKGSYEEDKIAAYQTLYECFCLLYTSPSPRDNR
;
A
#
# COMPACT_ATOMS: atom_id res chain seq x y z
N HIS A 1 -30.28 -0.08 28.80
CA HIS A 1 -30.11 1.30 28.26
C HIS A 1 -28.74 1.59 27.63
N ASN A 2 -27.71 0.76 27.91
CA ASN A 2 -26.34 0.99 27.35
C ASN A 2 -26.19 0.58 25.89
N GLY A 3 -26.99 -0.34 25.36
CA GLY A 3 -26.87 -0.75 23.95
C GLY A 3 -27.26 0.33 22.94
N ARG A 4 -28.27 1.14 23.23
CA ARG A 4 -28.71 2.24 22.35
C ARG A 4 -27.71 3.40 22.29
N ARG A 5 -26.92 3.64 23.35
CA ARG A 5 -25.87 4.67 23.35
C ARG A 5 -24.69 4.25 22.48
N ARG A 6 -24.29 2.96 22.49
CA ARG A 6 -23.21 2.46 21.61
C ARG A 6 -23.57 2.54 20.13
N GLN A 7 -24.81 2.18 19.76
CA GLN A 7 -25.29 2.33 18.38
C GLN A 7 -25.35 3.79 17.94
N ARG A 8 -25.72 4.74 18.82
CA ARG A 8 -25.69 6.18 18.49
C ARG A 8 -24.27 6.70 18.27
N GLN A 9 -23.26 6.20 18.97
CA GLN A 9 -21.86 6.59 18.75
C GLN A 9 -21.33 6.08 17.41
N MET A 10 -21.69 4.88 16.98
CA MET A 10 -21.32 4.36 15.65
C MET A 10 -21.97 5.16 14.51
N CYS A 11 -23.19 5.67 14.68
CA CYS A 11 -23.87 6.49 13.67
C CYS A 11 -23.40 7.95 13.59
N ILE A 12 -22.56 8.42 14.51
CA ILE A 12 -22.01 9.79 14.50
C ILE A 12 -20.72 9.88 13.68
N ARG A 13 -20.18 8.74 13.24
CA ARG A 13 -18.84 8.62 12.66
C ARG A 13 -18.70 9.21 11.26
N ASP A 14 -19.74 9.08 10.44
CA ASP A 14 -19.65 9.48 9.04
C ASP A 14 -20.01 10.95 8.88
N ARG A 15 -19.01 11.72 8.50
CA ARG A 15 -19.13 13.14 8.20
C ARG A 15 -18.76 13.41 6.76
N ASP A 16 -19.41 14.41 6.16
CA ASP A 16 -19.01 14.91 4.87
C ASP A 16 -17.67 15.67 4.93
N LYS A 17 -17.17 16.11 3.79
CA LYS A 17 -15.91 16.87 3.69
C LYS A 17 -15.88 18.12 4.58
N ASN A 18 -17.04 18.72 4.87
CA ASN A 18 -17.18 19.90 5.71
C ASN A 18 -17.31 19.56 7.20
N GLY A 19 -17.31 18.26 7.54
CA GLY A 19 -17.48 17.79 8.92
C GLY A 19 -18.93 17.77 9.41
N GLN A 20 -19.91 17.93 8.52
CA GLN A 20 -21.32 17.79 8.84
C GLN A 20 -21.72 16.31 8.84
N LYS A 21 -22.67 15.94 9.69
CA LYS A 21 -23.19 14.58 9.75
C LYS A 21 -23.84 14.21 8.41
N MET A 22 -23.45 13.08 7.83
CA MET A 22 -24.11 12.55 6.64
C MET A 22 -25.53 12.10 6.96
N SER A 23 -26.50 12.53 6.18
CA SER A 23 -27.88 12.06 6.26
C SER A 23 -28.58 12.15 4.92
N LYS A 24 -29.47 11.18 4.64
CA LYS A 24 -30.28 11.19 3.42
C LYS A 24 -31.14 12.45 3.32
N ARG A 25 -31.59 12.98 4.48
CA ARG A 25 -32.41 14.21 4.53
C ARG A 25 -31.65 15.44 4.06
N LEU A 26 -30.34 15.51 4.29
CA LEU A 26 -29.49 16.64 3.89
C LEU A 26 -28.91 16.46 2.48
N GLY A 27 -29.14 15.31 1.83
CA GLY A 27 -28.63 15.04 0.49
C GLY A 27 -27.09 14.94 0.40
N ASN A 28 -26.42 14.88 1.55
CA ASN A 28 -24.95 14.81 1.62
C ASN A 28 -24.43 13.38 1.82
N THR A 29 -25.27 12.37 1.59
CA THR A 29 -24.86 10.95 1.59
C THR A 29 -24.24 10.57 0.26
N ILE A 30 -23.18 9.78 0.31
CA ILE A 30 -22.51 9.23 -0.87
C ILE A 30 -22.92 7.78 -1.01
N ASP A 31 -23.31 7.37 -2.21
CA ASP A 31 -23.64 5.97 -2.50
C ASP A 31 -22.34 5.15 -2.55
N PRO A 32 -22.21 4.14 -1.66
CA PRO A 32 -21.02 3.30 -1.63
C PRO A 32 -20.84 2.50 -2.92
N PHE A 33 -21.92 2.03 -3.54
CA PHE A 33 -21.85 1.22 -4.75
C PHE A 33 -21.40 2.04 -5.95
N GLU A 34 -21.92 3.26 -6.12
CA GLU A 34 -21.44 4.17 -7.17
C GLU A 34 -19.96 4.51 -6.97
N THR A 35 -19.54 4.73 -5.72
CA THR A 35 -18.15 5.04 -5.38
C THR A 35 -17.24 3.86 -5.69
N ILE A 36 -17.62 2.64 -5.30
CA ILE A 36 -16.87 1.42 -5.56
C ILE A 36 -16.80 1.12 -7.07
N ASN A 37 -17.90 1.28 -7.78
CA ASN A 37 -17.94 1.05 -9.23
C ASN A 37 -17.04 2.04 -10.00
N LYS A 38 -16.95 3.29 -9.52
CA LYS A 38 -16.19 4.34 -10.19
C LYS A 38 -14.70 4.34 -9.85
N TYR A 39 -14.35 4.10 -8.59
CA TYR A 39 -12.97 4.25 -8.08
C TYR A 39 -12.32 2.94 -7.67
N GLY A 40 -13.09 1.85 -7.58
CA GLY A 40 -12.64 0.56 -7.08
C GLY A 40 -12.86 0.38 -5.57
N ALA A 41 -12.97 -0.87 -5.16
CA ALA A 41 -13.18 -1.23 -3.75
C ALA A 41 -11.91 -0.97 -2.91
N ASP A 42 -10.74 -1.34 -3.43
CA ASP A 42 -9.48 -1.25 -2.69
C ASP A 42 -9.04 0.20 -2.41
N PRO A 43 -9.08 1.16 -3.38
CA PRO A 43 -8.80 2.55 -3.09
C PRO A 43 -9.77 3.16 -2.06
N THR A 44 -11.05 2.79 -2.14
CA THR A 44 -12.08 3.27 -1.19
C THR A 44 -11.79 2.75 0.22
N ARG A 45 -11.53 1.44 0.37
CA ARG A 45 -11.19 0.83 1.66
C ARG A 45 -9.88 1.39 2.24
N TRP A 46 -8.86 1.53 1.39
CA TRP A 46 -7.58 2.10 1.79
C TRP A 46 -7.72 3.53 2.30
N TYR A 47 -8.48 4.36 1.56
CA TYR A 47 -8.78 5.71 1.99
C TYR A 47 -9.45 5.75 3.38
N MET A 48 -10.47 4.92 3.59
CA MET A 48 -11.19 4.90 4.86
C MET A 48 -10.29 4.53 6.04
N ILE A 49 -9.36 3.58 5.85
CA ILE A 49 -8.48 3.12 6.92
C ILE A 49 -7.31 4.10 7.14
N SER A 50 -6.73 4.64 6.06
CA SER A 50 -5.55 5.51 6.14
C SER A 50 -5.86 6.95 6.51
N ASN A 51 -7.10 7.42 6.28
CA ASN A 51 -7.50 8.81 6.49
C ASN A 51 -7.65 9.16 7.98
N SER A 52 -8.38 8.35 8.75
CA SER A 52 -8.61 8.61 10.16
C SER A 52 -8.49 7.34 11.02
N ASN A 53 -8.14 7.54 12.30
CA ASN A 53 -8.07 6.42 13.23
C ASN A 53 -9.46 5.81 13.46
N PRO A 54 -9.55 4.53 13.86
CA PRO A 54 -10.83 3.85 14.09
C PRO A 54 -11.74 4.51 15.12
N TRP A 55 -11.22 5.29 16.04
CA TRP A 55 -11.98 6.02 17.08
C TRP A 55 -12.31 7.46 16.71
N ASP A 56 -11.73 7.99 15.62
CA ASP A 56 -11.99 9.35 15.15
C ASP A 56 -13.16 9.40 14.17
N ASN A 57 -13.74 10.57 14.00
CA ASN A 57 -14.78 10.79 12.99
C ASN A 57 -14.16 10.79 11.59
N LEU A 58 -14.62 9.91 10.74
CA LEU A 58 -14.21 9.88 9.34
C LEU A 58 -14.87 11.03 8.57
N LYS A 59 -14.06 11.94 8.03
CA LYS A 59 -14.49 12.91 7.03
C LYS A 59 -14.35 12.28 5.66
N PHE A 60 -15.47 11.94 5.04
CA PHE A 60 -15.46 11.27 3.74
C PHE A 60 -15.38 12.30 2.62
N ASP A 61 -14.34 12.20 1.80
CA ASP A 61 -14.12 13.04 0.63
C ASP A 61 -13.73 12.17 -0.58
N ILE A 62 -14.46 12.34 -1.68
CA ILE A 62 -14.19 11.63 -2.95
C ILE A 62 -12.82 12.04 -3.51
N GLU A 63 -12.42 13.29 -3.34
CA GLU A 63 -11.10 13.74 -3.80
C GLU A 63 -9.96 13.01 -3.07
N GLY A 64 -10.15 12.68 -1.79
CA GLY A 64 -9.20 11.85 -1.04
C GLY A 64 -9.06 10.43 -1.61
N ILE A 65 -10.16 9.82 -2.09
CA ILE A 65 -10.10 8.51 -2.76
C ILE A 65 -9.33 8.62 -4.09
N LYS A 66 -9.58 9.66 -4.88
CA LYS A 66 -8.83 9.91 -6.13
C LYS A 66 -7.34 10.09 -5.85
N GLU A 67 -7.00 10.81 -4.80
CA GLU A 67 -5.61 11.04 -4.40
C GLU A 67 -4.91 9.73 -3.99
N VAL A 68 -5.56 8.90 -3.18
CA VAL A 68 -5.05 7.56 -2.82
C VAL A 68 -4.87 6.70 -4.06
N ASN A 69 -5.86 6.68 -4.96
CA ASN A 69 -5.77 5.91 -6.20
C ASN A 69 -4.59 6.38 -7.06
N ARG A 70 -4.41 7.69 -7.22
CA ARG A 70 -3.33 8.26 -8.03
C ARG A 70 -1.96 8.09 -7.38
N LYS A 71 -1.83 8.45 -6.09
CA LYS A 71 -0.52 8.50 -5.42
C LYS A 71 -0.04 7.13 -4.96
N PHE A 72 -0.91 6.32 -4.36
CA PHE A 72 -0.51 5.03 -3.80
C PHE A 72 -0.67 3.90 -4.83
N PHE A 73 -1.90 3.62 -5.25
CA PHE A 73 -2.15 2.50 -6.19
C PHE A 73 -1.52 2.74 -7.56
N GLY A 74 -1.59 3.97 -8.08
CA GLY A 74 -0.95 4.33 -9.34
C GLY A 74 0.57 4.17 -9.29
N THR A 75 1.22 4.56 -8.19
CA THR A 75 2.66 4.38 -8.00
C THR A 75 3.02 2.91 -7.88
N LEU A 76 2.27 2.13 -7.09
CA LEU A 76 2.47 0.68 -6.95
C LEU A 76 2.32 -0.03 -8.30
N TYR A 77 1.24 0.28 -9.03
CA TYR A 77 1.00 -0.28 -10.37
C TYR A 77 2.12 0.08 -11.36
N ASN A 78 2.55 1.33 -11.41
CA ASN A 78 3.62 1.76 -12.31
C ASN A 78 4.96 1.08 -11.95
N THR A 79 5.23 0.88 -10.67
CA THR A 79 6.42 0.15 -10.21
C THR A 79 6.37 -1.31 -10.63
N TYR A 80 5.20 -1.94 -10.47
CA TYR A 80 4.99 -3.31 -10.93
C TYR A 80 5.05 -3.43 -12.46
N ALA A 81 4.44 -2.51 -13.21
CA ALA A 81 4.47 -2.49 -14.66
C ALA A 81 5.91 -2.35 -15.20
N PHE A 82 6.72 -1.50 -14.55
CA PHE A 82 8.14 -1.38 -14.83
C PHE A 82 8.86 -2.72 -14.62
N PHE A 83 8.68 -3.35 -13.45
CA PHE A 83 9.26 -4.66 -13.17
C PHE A 83 8.84 -5.71 -14.19
N SER A 84 7.54 -5.86 -14.43
CA SER A 84 6.97 -6.84 -15.34
C SER A 84 7.48 -6.68 -16.77
N LEU A 85 7.57 -5.43 -17.25
CA LEU A 85 8.08 -5.14 -18.58
C LEU A 85 9.50 -5.71 -18.79
N TYR A 86 10.42 -5.38 -17.90
CA TYR A 86 11.81 -5.80 -18.03
C TYR A 86 12.02 -7.28 -17.69
N ALA A 87 11.32 -7.79 -16.69
CA ALA A 87 11.34 -9.21 -16.35
C ALA A 87 10.91 -10.09 -17.52
N ASN A 88 9.89 -9.66 -18.29
CA ASN A 88 9.44 -10.38 -19.48
C ASN A 88 10.46 -10.28 -20.63
N ILE A 89 11.08 -9.11 -20.86
CA ILE A 89 12.10 -8.94 -21.88
C ILE A 89 13.31 -9.83 -21.63
N ASP A 90 13.76 -9.86 -20.37
CA ASP A 90 14.93 -10.66 -19.96
C ASP A 90 14.58 -12.12 -19.65
N SER A 91 13.30 -12.53 -19.75
CA SER A 91 12.80 -13.86 -19.40
C SER A 91 13.16 -14.28 -17.95
N PHE A 92 13.13 -13.31 -17.04
CA PHE A 92 13.45 -13.54 -15.62
C PHE A 92 12.47 -14.53 -14.99
N CYS A 93 13.00 -15.54 -14.31
CA CYS A 93 12.24 -16.49 -13.51
C CYS A 93 12.81 -16.55 -12.08
N PHE A 94 11.95 -16.44 -11.07
CA PHE A 94 12.41 -16.49 -9.66
C PHE A 94 12.97 -17.86 -9.23
N SER A 95 12.83 -18.90 -10.08
CA SER A 95 13.48 -20.20 -9.88
C SER A 95 14.98 -20.20 -10.14
N GLU A 96 15.55 -19.10 -10.64
CA GLU A 96 16.98 -18.93 -10.83
C GLU A 96 17.72 -18.95 -9.48
N LYS A 97 19.04 -19.26 -9.55
CA LYS A 97 19.88 -19.28 -8.34
C LYS A 97 19.81 -17.94 -7.60
N ILE A 98 19.37 -18.00 -6.35
CA ILE A 98 19.26 -16.83 -5.49
C ILE A 98 20.64 -16.22 -5.23
N VAL A 99 20.78 -14.94 -5.55
CA VAL A 99 21.98 -14.16 -5.21
C VAL A 99 21.97 -13.88 -3.70
N PRO A 100 22.98 -14.36 -2.95
CA PRO A 100 23.03 -14.12 -1.52
C PRO A 100 23.03 -12.63 -1.17
N ILE A 101 22.31 -12.23 -0.12
CA ILE A 101 22.19 -10.83 0.30
C ILE A 101 23.56 -10.16 0.48
N LYS A 102 24.55 -10.90 1.01
CA LYS A 102 25.92 -10.39 1.21
C LYS A 102 26.58 -9.92 -0.09
N LYS A 103 26.24 -10.53 -1.23
CA LYS A 103 26.80 -10.18 -2.54
C LYS A 103 26.00 -9.11 -3.28
N ARG A 104 24.78 -8.81 -2.84
CA ARG A 104 23.96 -7.78 -3.45
C ARG A 104 24.54 -6.39 -3.19
N PRO A 105 24.35 -5.43 -4.11
CA PRO A 105 24.73 -4.03 -3.89
C PRO A 105 24.08 -3.41 -2.64
N GLU A 106 24.69 -2.36 -2.10
CA GLU A 106 24.21 -1.71 -0.88
C GLU A 106 22.78 -1.18 -0.99
N ILE A 107 22.37 -0.73 -2.17
CA ILE A 107 21.01 -0.25 -2.40
C ILE A 107 19.96 -1.36 -2.27
N ASP A 108 20.29 -2.59 -2.66
CA ASP A 108 19.42 -3.75 -2.50
C ASP A 108 19.31 -4.15 -1.02
N LYS A 109 20.44 -4.15 -0.30
CA LYS A 109 20.47 -4.40 1.13
C LYS A 109 19.67 -3.36 1.90
N TRP A 110 19.80 -2.10 1.50
CA TRP A 110 19.08 -0.99 2.11
C TRP A 110 17.56 -1.16 1.96
N VAL A 111 17.02 -1.36 0.74
CA VAL A 111 15.57 -1.51 0.56
C VAL A 111 14.98 -2.73 1.27
N LEU A 112 15.74 -3.84 1.33
CA LEU A 112 15.33 -5.02 2.11
C LEU A 112 15.35 -4.77 3.61
N SER A 113 16.28 -3.95 4.11
CA SER A 113 16.32 -3.53 5.51
C SER A 113 15.12 -2.64 5.86
N GLU A 114 14.79 -1.67 4.99
CA GLU A 114 13.60 -0.83 5.15
C GLU A 114 12.30 -1.65 5.12
N LEU A 115 12.23 -2.64 4.21
CA LEU A 115 11.10 -3.55 4.14
C LEU A 115 10.93 -4.38 5.43
N ASN A 116 12.01 -4.91 5.98
CA ASN A 116 11.94 -5.64 7.25
C ASN A 116 11.53 -4.73 8.41
N THR A 117 12.03 -3.50 8.44
CA THR A 117 11.62 -2.48 9.42
C THR A 117 10.14 -2.17 9.29
N LEU A 118 9.63 -2.06 8.07
CA LEU A 118 8.21 -1.87 7.79
C LEU A 118 7.38 -3.05 8.31
N ILE A 119 7.80 -4.30 8.06
CA ILE A 119 7.09 -5.51 8.52
C ILE A 119 6.98 -5.52 10.06
N ILE A 120 8.08 -5.28 10.76
CA ILE A 120 8.09 -5.24 12.23
C ILE A 120 7.16 -4.13 12.75
N ALA A 121 7.24 -2.94 12.17
CA ALA A 121 6.44 -1.80 12.59
C ALA A 121 4.95 -2.01 12.30
N THR A 122 4.59 -2.54 11.13
CA THR A 122 3.19 -2.80 10.76
C THR A 122 2.59 -3.89 11.64
N THR A 123 3.32 -4.98 11.91
CA THR A 123 2.87 -6.02 12.85
C THR A 123 2.56 -5.42 14.22
N LYS A 124 3.48 -4.62 14.77
CA LYS A 124 3.27 -3.95 16.06
C LYS A 124 2.05 -3.02 16.05
N PHE A 125 1.81 -2.28 14.95
CA PHE A 125 0.63 -1.42 14.86
C PHE A 125 -0.67 -2.21 14.76
N TYR A 126 -0.69 -3.34 14.06
CA TYR A 126 -1.87 -4.21 14.02
C TYR A 126 -2.15 -4.84 15.39
N ASP A 127 -1.13 -5.30 16.10
CA ASP A 127 -1.27 -5.82 17.47
C ASP A 127 -1.83 -4.78 18.45
N ASN A 128 -1.50 -3.51 18.23
CA ASN A 128 -2.01 -2.39 19.02
C ASN A 128 -3.33 -1.79 18.50
N TYR A 129 -3.98 -2.41 17.51
CA TYR A 129 -5.21 -1.89 16.87
C TYR A 129 -5.06 -0.49 16.26
N GLU A 130 -3.90 -0.17 15.71
CA GLU A 130 -3.58 1.08 15.04
C GLU A 130 -3.41 0.94 13.51
N PRO A 131 -4.43 0.44 12.77
CA PRO A 131 -4.30 0.13 11.35
C PRO A 131 -4.00 1.36 10.49
N THR A 132 -4.43 2.54 10.90
CA THR A 132 -4.17 3.79 10.20
C THR A 132 -2.66 4.09 10.11
N LYS A 133 -1.92 3.87 11.20
CA LYS A 133 -0.47 4.06 11.21
C LYS A 133 0.22 3.05 10.30
N ALA A 134 -0.22 1.78 10.35
CA ALA A 134 0.28 0.72 9.46
C ALA A 134 0.09 1.10 7.98
N CYS A 135 -1.12 1.48 7.57
CA CYS A 135 -1.41 1.87 6.19
C CYS A 135 -0.58 3.07 5.73
N ARG A 136 -0.37 4.07 6.59
CA ARG A 136 0.46 5.24 6.26
C ARG A 136 1.92 4.87 6.08
N LEU A 137 2.47 3.97 6.88
CA LEU A 137 3.84 3.47 6.71
C LEU A 137 3.99 2.67 5.42
N ILE A 138 3.04 1.80 5.10
CA ILE A 138 3.04 1.06 3.83
C ILE A 138 3.01 2.03 2.64
N SER A 139 2.14 3.04 2.69
CA SER A 139 2.07 4.06 1.63
C SER A 139 3.39 4.82 1.47
N LYS A 140 4.02 5.21 2.58
CA LYS A 140 5.32 5.88 2.57
C LYS A 140 6.38 4.99 1.93
N PHE A 141 6.51 3.75 2.38
CA PHE A 141 7.49 2.81 1.83
C PHE A 141 7.32 2.63 0.32
N VAL A 142 6.09 2.41 -0.16
CA VAL A 142 5.83 2.21 -1.60
C VAL A 142 6.18 3.45 -2.43
N ILE A 143 5.80 4.63 -1.95
CA ILE A 143 5.98 5.88 -2.70
C ILE A 143 7.43 6.37 -2.61
N ASP A 144 7.94 6.52 -1.40
CA ASP A 144 9.22 7.17 -1.15
C ASP A 144 10.39 6.20 -1.33
N ASP A 145 10.38 5.09 -0.59
CA ASP A 145 11.53 4.20 -0.51
C ASP A 145 11.63 3.28 -1.73
N LEU A 146 10.51 2.62 -2.11
CA LEU A 146 10.52 1.67 -3.22
C LEU A 146 10.53 2.36 -4.59
N SER A 147 9.56 3.22 -4.87
CA SER A 147 9.40 3.83 -6.20
C SER A 147 10.37 4.99 -6.42
N ASN A 148 10.33 6.01 -5.55
CA ASN A 148 11.10 7.24 -5.76
C ASN A 148 12.58 7.08 -5.47
N TRP A 149 12.97 6.13 -4.65
CA TRP A 149 14.37 5.91 -4.31
C TRP A 149 14.93 4.66 -4.99
N TYR A 150 14.53 3.47 -4.57
CA TYR A 150 15.10 2.21 -5.06
C TYR A 150 14.95 2.03 -6.57
N VAL A 151 13.72 2.06 -7.10
CA VAL A 151 13.47 1.84 -8.53
C VAL A 151 14.10 2.94 -9.37
N ARG A 152 13.98 4.20 -8.94
CA ARG A 152 14.56 5.33 -9.67
C ARG A 152 16.07 5.23 -9.81
N LEU A 153 16.78 4.88 -8.73
CA LEU A 153 18.25 4.76 -8.76
C LEU A 153 18.73 3.48 -9.46
N SER A 154 17.94 2.42 -9.38
CA SER A 154 18.27 1.12 -9.96
C SER A 154 17.84 0.95 -11.42
N ARG A 155 17.14 1.94 -12.02
CA ARG A 155 16.60 1.83 -13.40
C ARG A 155 17.62 1.34 -14.42
N ARG A 156 18.85 1.85 -14.36
CA ARG A 156 19.92 1.48 -15.32
C ARG A 156 20.29 0.01 -15.25
N ARG A 157 20.15 -0.64 -14.10
CA ARG A 157 20.42 -2.07 -13.91
C ARG A 157 19.42 -2.95 -14.65
N PHE A 158 18.16 -2.50 -14.81
CA PHE A 158 17.11 -3.23 -15.53
C PHE A 158 17.20 -3.12 -17.05
N TRP A 159 17.53 -1.94 -17.58
CA TRP A 159 17.51 -1.67 -19.04
C TRP A 159 18.90 -1.65 -19.70
N LYS A 160 19.97 -1.43 -18.94
CA LYS A 160 21.36 -1.48 -19.44
C LYS A 160 22.10 -2.66 -18.83
N GLY A 161 22.90 -3.31 -19.64
CA GLY A 161 23.79 -4.35 -19.17
C GLY A 161 23.37 -5.76 -19.58
N SER A 162 24.33 -6.64 -19.59
CA SER A 162 24.18 -8.07 -19.77
C SER A 162 23.34 -8.66 -18.63
N TYR A 163 22.69 -9.79 -18.88
CA TYR A 163 21.93 -10.53 -17.89
C TYR A 163 22.89 -11.26 -16.93
N GLU A 164 23.46 -10.52 -15.97
CA GLU A 164 24.46 -10.95 -15.01
C GLU A 164 23.95 -10.88 -13.57
N GLU A 165 24.77 -11.34 -12.62
CA GLU A 165 24.47 -11.46 -11.20
C GLU A 165 23.87 -10.17 -10.59
N ASP A 166 24.38 -8.98 -11.01
CA ASP A 166 23.83 -7.69 -10.53
C ASP A 166 22.40 -7.42 -11.00
N LYS A 167 22.09 -7.72 -12.26
CA LYS A 167 20.74 -7.57 -12.81
C LYS A 167 19.77 -8.55 -12.19
N ILE A 168 20.18 -9.81 -12.03
CA ILE A 168 19.41 -10.85 -11.34
C ILE A 168 19.14 -10.45 -9.90
N ALA A 169 20.14 -9.92 -9.18
CA ALA A 169 19.97 -9.40 -7.82
C ALA A 169 18.91 -8.30 -7.75
N ALA A 170 18.90 -7.37 -8.71
CA ALA A 170 17.90 -6.31 -8.78
C ALA A 170 16.47 -6.86 -8.98
N TYR A 171 16.30 -7.82 -9.89
CA TYR A 171 15.02 -8.49 -10.10
C TYR A 171 14.55 -9.24 -8.84
N GLN A 172 15.43 -10.03 -8.24
CA GLN A 172 15.10 -10.79 -7.04
C GLN A 172 14.70 -9.86 -5.88
N THR A 173 15.44 -8.77 -5.68
CA THR A 173 15.14 -7.80 -4.63
C THR A 173 13.78 -7.12 -4.84
N LEU A 174 13.48 -6.68 -6.06
CA LEU A 174 12.21 -6.04 -6.35
C LEU A 174 11.03 -7.03 -6.26
N TYR A 175 11.24 -8.28 -6.71
CA TYR A 175 10.26 -9.36 -6.56
C TYR A 175 9.98 -9.66 -5.08
N GLU A 176 11.00 -9.76 -4.24
CA GLU A 176 10.87 -9.95 -2.79
C GLU A 176 10.05 -8.82 -2.16
N CYS A 177 10.30 -7.56 -2.55
CA CYS A 177 9.51 -6.42 -2.09
C CYS A 177 8.02 -6.55 -2.45
N PHE A 178 7.69 -6.95 -3.67
CA PHE A 178 6.30 -7.15 -4.08
C PHE A 178 5.63 -8.31 -3.37
N CYS A 179 6.32 -9.45 -3.23
CA CYS A 179 5.78 -10.60 -2.52
C CYS A 179 5.43 -10.26 -1.07
N LEU A 180 6.31 -9.59 -0.35
CA LEU A 180 6.09 -9.26 1.06
C LEU A 180 5.04 -8.14 1.24
N LEU A 181 4.93 -7.20 0.30
CA LEU A 181 3.83 -6.24 0.29
C LEU A 181 2.47 -6.91 0.06
N TYR A 182 2.41 -7.92 -0.83
CA TYR A 182 1.20 -8.68 -1.11
C TYR A 182 0.80 -9.60 0.05
N THR A 183 1.78 -10.22 0.70
CA THR A 183 1.56 -11.17 1.81
C THR A 183 1.52 -10.50 3.18
N SER A 184 1.53 -9.17 3.26
CA SER A 184 1.23 -8.46 4.51
C SER A 184 -0.06 -9.00 5.10
N PRO A 185 -0.09 -9.43 6.38
CA PRO A 185 -1.21 -10.19 6.93
C PRO A 185 -2.52 -9.44 6.76
N SER A 186 -3.37 -9.99 5.90
CA SER A 186 -4.75 -9.55 5.75
C SER A 186 -5.57 -10.18 6.87
N PRO A 187 -6.51 -9.46 7.48
CA PRO A 187 -7.45 -10.05 8.45
C PRO A 187 -8.24 -11.26 7.93
N ARG A 188 -8.16 -11.54 6.61
CA ARG A 188 -8.80 -12.69 5.95
C ARG A 188 -7.96 -13.97 5.99
N ASP A 189 -6.65 -13.86 6.25
CA ASP A 189 -5.72 -15.00 6.17
C ASP A 189 -5.61 -15.77 7.50
N ASN A 190 -6.30 -15.32 8.56
CA ASN A 190 -6.36 -15.95 9.87
C ASN A 190 -7.63 -16.81 10.07
N ARG A 191 -8.08 -17.52 9.03
CA ARG A 191 -9.14 -18.52 9.13
C ARG A 191 -8.66 -19.90 8.75
#